data_7c6d09a92a321057149cbb8b6c478a3d
#
_entry.id   7c6d09a92a321057149cbb8b6c478a3d
#
_cell.length_a   1.000
_cell.length_b   1.000
_cell.length_c   1.000
_cell.angle_alpha   90.00
_cell.angle_beta   90.00
_cell.angle_gamma   90.00
#
_symmetry.space_group_name_H-M   'P 1'
#
loop_
_entity.id
_entity.type
_entity.pdbx_description
1 polymer ?
#
loop_
_entity_poly.entity_id
_entity_poly.type
_entity_poly.pdbx_seq_one_letter_code
_entity_poly.pdbx_strand_id
1 'polypeptide(L)'
;TILAEDIDKGHKTALTDIKEGENIIKYGMPIGKAVKDIAAGEWIHTHNVKTNISDLNNYEYNPKFQEHSIKIPEKKINAYRRKNGEIGVRNELWIVPTVGCVNGIAKIAINEFLKENDISMIDGINILSHNYGCSQLGDDHENTKIILQAAVKHPNAGGVLVMGLG
;
A
#
# COMPACT_ATOMS: atom_id res chain seq x y z
N THR A 1 -32.33 4.88 12.53
CA THR A 1 -33.05 4.03 11.57
C THR A 1 -33.62 2.85 12.33
N ILE A 2 -34.89 2.53 12.12
CA ILE A 2 -35.51 1.30 12.65
C ILE A 2 -35.19 0.21 11.65
N LEU A 3 -34.73 -0.95 12.11
CA LEU A 3 -34.48 -2.11 11.24
C LEU A 3 -35.82 -2.68 10.77
N ALA A 4 -35.89 -3.02 9.48
CA ALA A 4 -37.09 -3.63 8.88
C ALA A 4 -37.13 -5.14 9.08
N GLU A 5 -35.99 -5.74 9.43
CA GLU A 5 -35.80 -7.17 9.61
C GLU A 5 -34.65 -7.45 10.59
N ASP A 6 -34.50 -8.70 11.02
CA ASP A 6 -33.36 -9.12 11.84
C ASP A 6 -32.08 -9.12 10.99
N ILE A 7 -31.09 -8.33 11.42
CA ILE A 7 -29.81 -8.17 10.73
C ILE A 7 -28.67 -8.53 11.67
N ASP A 8 -27.84 -9.45 11.27
CA ASP A 8 -26.69 -9.90 12.06
C ASP A 8 -25.67 -8.78 12.29
N LYS A 9 -25.00 -8.86 13.44
CA LYS A 9 -23.95 -7.90 13.80
C LYS A 9 -22.85 -7.84 12.73
N GLY A 10 -22.50 -6.60 12.32
CA GLY A 10 -21.46 -6.35 11.32
C GLY A 10 -21.98 -6.26 9.89
N HIS A 11 -23.25 -6.53 9.66
CA HIS A 11 -23.89 -6.34 8.36
C HIS A 11 -24.30 -4.88 8.11
N LYS A 12 -24.69 -4.57 6.88
CA LYS A 12 -25.10 -3.23 6.43
C LYS A 12 -26.62 -3.13 6.38
N THR A 13 -27.13 -1.95 6.76
CA THR A 13 -28.55 -1.60 6.59
C THR A 13 -28.67 -0.31 5.79
N ALA A 14 -29.75 -0.16 5.03
CA ALA A 14 -30.08 1.07 4.34
C ALA A 14 -30.50 2.15 5.34
N LEU A 15 -29.94 3.33 5.26
CA LEU A 15 -30.33 4.48 6.09
C LEU A 15 -31.53 5.23 5.50
N THR A 16 -31.70 5.15 4.19
CA THR A 16 -32.76 5.76 3.38
C THR A 16 -33.20 4.77 2.32
N ASP A 17 -34.36 5.02 1.71
CA ASP A 17 -34.78 4.28 0.54
C ASP A 17 -33.77 4.43 -0.59
N ILE A 18 -33.51 3.35 -1.32
CA ILE A 18 -32.59 3.30 -2.46
C ILE A 18 -33.32 2.62 -3.60
N LYS A 19 -33.38 3.29 -4.76
CA LYS A 19 -34.06 2.75 -5.93
C LYS A 19 -33.19 1.79 -6.72
N GLU A 20 -33.81 0.85 -7.42
CA GLU A 20 -33.13 -0.01 -8.37
C GLU A 20 -32.25 0.80 -9.32
N GLY A 21 -31.00 0.36 -9.52
CA GLY A 21 -30.00 1.03 -10.35
C GLY A 21 -29.26 2.18 -9.67
N GLU A 22 -29.67 2.65 -8.49
CA GLU A 22 -28.95 3.67 -7.74
C GLU A 22 -27.67 3.11 -7.08
N ASN A 23 -26.69 3.99 -6.91
CA ASN A 23 -25.47 3.65 -6.18
C ASN A 23 -25.72 3.55 -4.69
N ILE A 24 -25.23 2.49 -4.09
CA ILE A 24 -25.16 2.33 -2.63
C ILE A 24 -23.89 2.98 -2.14
N ILE A 25 -24.03 4.01 -1.32
CA ILE A 25 -22.92 4.82 -0.81
C ILE A 25 -22.53 4.36 0.59
N LYS A 26 -21.25 4.08 0.80
CA LYS A 26 -20.66 3.83 2.12
C LYS A 26 -19.38 4.64 2.30
N TYR A 27 -19.27 5.36 3.40
CA TYR A 27 -18.13 6.26 3.66
C TYR A 27 -17.87 7.28 2.53
N GLY A 28 -18.94 7.79 1.91
CA GLY A 28 -18.84 8.74 0.81
C GLY A 28 -18.49 8.13 -0.56
N MET A 29 -18.34 6.80 -0.66
CA MET A 29 -17.95 6.11 -1.88
C MET A 29 -19.02 5.09 -2.32
N PRO A 30 -19.23 4.92 -3.64
CA PRO A 30 -20.14 3.90 -4.16
C PRO A 30 -19.51 2.51 -3.96
N ILE A 31 -20.25 1.63 -3.26
CA ILE A 31 -19.83 0.24 -3.01
C ILE A 31 -20.55 -0.77 -3.92
N GLY A 32 -21.50 -0.32 -4.72
CA GLY A 32 -22.29 -1.14 -5.63
C GLY A 32 -23.54 -0.42 -6.07
N LYS A 33 -24.36 -1.11 -6.87
CA LYS A 33 -25.69 -0.67 -7.31
C LYS A 33 -26.75 -1.56 -6.74
N ALA A 34 -27.90 -0.96 -6.39
CA ALA A 34 -29.09 -1.70 -6.03
C ALA A 34 -29.63 -2.46 -7.27
N VAL A 35 -29.95 -3.74 -7.11
CA VAL A 35 -30.55 -4.57 -8.17
C VAL A 35 -32.07 -4.69 -8.03
N LYS A 36 -32.63 -4.08 -7.00
CA LYS A 36 -34.05 -3.89 -6.73
C LYS A 36 -34.22 -2.71 -5.77
N ASP A 37 -35.43 -2.21 -5.60
CA ASP A 37 -35.73 -1.21 -4.57
C ASP A 37 -35.39 -1.76 -3.19
N ILE A 38 -34.75 -0.95 -2.34
CA ILE A 38 -34.34 -1.27 -0.96
C ILE A 38 -34.94 -0.18 -0.07
N ALA A 39 -35.78 -0.58 0.88
CA ALA A 39 -36.35 0.36 1.84
C ALA A 39 -35.37 0.69 2.98
N ALA A 40 -35.55 1.84 3.61
CA ALA A 40 -34.82 2.22 4.81
C ALA A 40 -35.02 1.18 5.91
N GLY A 41 -33.93 0.70 6.49
CA GLY A 41 -33.93 -0.36 7.50
C GLY A 41 -33.70 -1.77 6.97
N GLU A 42 -33.79 -2.01 5.66
CA GLU A 42 -33.52 -3.32 5.07
C GLU A 42 -32.02 -3.66 5.07
N TRP A 43 -31.77 -4.96 5.11
CA TRP A 43 -30.42 -5.52 5.01
C TRP A 43 -29.84 -5.35 3.61
N ILE A 44 -28.61 -4.81 3.54
CA ILE A 44 -27.86 -4.63 2.29
C ILE A 44 -26.83 -5.77 2.17
N HIS A 45 -27.03 -6.66 1.18
CA HIS A 45 -26.12 -7.75 0.89
C HIS A 45 -26.22 -8.19 -0.58
N THR A 46 -25.57 -9.28 -0.96
CA THR A 46 -25.49 -9.80 -2.35
C THR A 46 -26.85 -10.08 -3.00
N HIS A 47 -27.92 -10.25 -2.22
CA HIS A 47 -29.28 -10.46 -2.74
C HIS A 47 -29.94 -9.21 -3.32
N ASN A 48 -29.44 -8.02 -2.95
CA ASN A 48 -29.98 -6.73 -3.43
C ASN A 48 -28.90 -5.75 -3.90
N VAL A 49 -27.61 -6.14 -3.90
CA VAL A 49 -26.48 -5.32 -4.36
C VAL A 49 -25.66 -6.07 -5.38
N LYS A 50 -25.32 -5.39 -6.46
CA LYS A 50 -24.31 -5.83 -7.45
C LYS A 50 -23.12 -4.88 -7.41
N THR A 51 -21.90 -5.43 -7.56
CA THR A 51 -20.69 -4.61 -7.69
C THR A 51 -20.76 -3.67 -8.88
N ASN A 52 -20.18 -2.48 -8.74
CA ASN A 52 -19.97 -1.55 -9.87
C ASN A 52 -18.74 -1.91 -10.71
N ILE A 53 -17.96 -2.91 -10.26
CA ILE A 53 -16.81 -3.39 -11.01
C ILE A 53 -17.36 -4.20 -12.19
N SER A 54 -17.47 -3.55 -13.34
CA SER A 54 -17.59 -4.18 -14.66
C SER A 54 -16.16 -4.50 -15.15
N ASP A 55 -16.03 -5.10 -16.29
CA ASP A 55 -14.73 -5.55 -16.84
C ASP A 55 -13.60 -4.53 -16.62
N LEU A 56 -12.41 -5.02 -16.27
CA LEU A 56 -11.19 -4.23 -16.06
C LEU A 56 -10.86 -3.28 -17.24
N ASN A 57 -11.37 -3.58 -18.42
CA ASN A 57 -11.19 -2.81 -19.65
C ASN A 57 -11.93 -1.46 -19.68
N ASN A 58 -12.79 -1.17 -18.71
CA ASN A 58 -13.58 0.07 -18.64
C ASN A 58 -13.00 1.12 -17.67
N TYR A 59 -11.82 0.86 -17.11
CA TYR A 59 -11.14 1.82 -16.26
C TYR A 59 -10.27 2.75 -17.10
N GLU A 60 -10.68 4.02 -17.19
CA GLU A 60 -9.87 5.07 -17.76
C GLU A 60 -9.25 5.91 -16.66
N TYR A 61 -7.95 6.16 -16.79
CA TYR A 61 -7.27 7.12 -15.93
C TYR A 61 -7.74 8.54 -16.28
N ASN A 62 -8.62 9.09 -15.48
CA ASN A 62 -9.15 10.45 -15.65
C ASN A 62 -8.87 11.29 -14.39
N PRO A 63 -7.62 11.72 -14.18
CA PRO A 63 -7.25 12.47 -13.00
C PRO A 63 -7.84 13.87 -13.03
N LYS A 64 -8.45 14.30 -11.93
CA LYS A 64 -8.87 15.67 -11.69
C LYS A 64 -7.89 16.34 -10.74
N PHE A 65 -6.88 16.99 -11.29
CA PHE A 65 -5.95 17.78 -10.50
C PHE A 65 -6.57 19.12 -10.13
N GLN A 66 -6.60 19.44 -8.83
CA GLN A 66 -6.87 20.80 -8.38
C GLN A 66 -5.54 21.54 -8.31
N GLU A 67 -5.44 22.65 -9.03
CA GLU A 67 -4.30 23.55 -8.89
C GLU A 67 -4.36 24.24 -7.53
N HIS A 68 -3.50 23.81 -6.62
CA HIS A 68 -3.30 24.48 -5.35
C HIS A 68 -2.06 25.38 -5.48
N SER A 69 -2.26 26.69 -5.45
CA SER A 69 -1.16 27.65 -5.36
C SER A 69 -0.59 27.67 -3.93
N ILE A 70 0.11 26.62 -3.55
CA ILE A 70 0.82 26.60 -2.27
C ILE A 70 2.14 27.35 -2.44
N LYS A 71 2.29 28.49 -1.76
CA LYS A 71 3.58 29.16 -1.64
C LYS A 71 4.47 28.34 -0.69
N ILE A 72 5.33 27.52 -1.26
CA ILE A 72 6.33 26.78 -0.49
C ILE A 72 7.50 27.74 -0.21
N PRO A 73 7.82 28.04 1.06
CA PRO A 73 8.99 28.84 1.37
C PRO A 73 10.26 28.11 0.92
N GLU A 74 11.22 28.84 0.37
CA GLU A 74 12.53 28.29 0.03
C GLU A 74 13.18 27.73 1.30
N LYS A 75 13.48 26.44 1.30
CA LYS A 75 14.14 25.76 2.41
C LYS A 75 15.35 24.97 1.89
N LYS A 76 16.53 25.28 2.43
CA LYS A 76 17.75 24.53 2.13
C LYS A 76 17.88 23.37 3.11
N ILE A 77 18.26 22.22 2.59
CA ILE A 77 18.55 21.00 3.36
C ILE A 77 19.91 20.45 2.93
N ASN A 78 20.59 19.78 3.85
CA ASN A 78 21.76 18.98 3.50
C ASN A 78 21.29 17.67 2.85
N ALA A 79 22.00 17.24 1.82
CA ALA A 79 21.65 16.03 1.08
C ALA A 79 22.92 15.32 0.58
N TYR A 80 22.79 14.03 0.27
CA TYR A 80 23.86 13.17 -0.23
C TYR A 80 23.75 13.04 -1.73
N ARG A 81 24.78 13.48 -2.46
CA ARG A 81 24.88 13.27 -3.92
C ARG A 81 25.49 11.89 -4.18
N ARG A 82 24.74 11.03 -4.85
CA ARG A 82 25.22 9.70 -5.24
C ARG A 82 26.10 9.77 -6.51
N LYS A 83 26.88 8.72 -6.76
CA LYS A 83 27.77 8.64 -7.93
C LYS A 83 27.03 8.75 -9.28
N ASN A 84 25.78 8.30 -9.32
CA ASN A 84 24.90 8.39 -10.49
C ASN A 84 24.21 9.74 -10.64
N GLY A 85 24.50 10.71 -9.74
CA GLY A 85 23.93 12.07 -9.76
C GLY A 85 22.63 12.23 -8.97
N GLU A 86 22.00 11.16 -8.50
CA GLU A 86 20.79 11.22 -7.67
C GLU A 86 21.07 11.83 -6.30
N ILE A 87 20.00 12.35 -5.67
CA ILE A 87 20.07 13.03 -4.38
C ILE A 87 19.30 12.23 -3.34
N GLY A 88 20.00 11.77 -2.31
CA GLY A 88 19.40 11.19 -1.11
C GLY A 88 19.34 12.22 0.02
N VAL A 89 18.26 12.21 0.78
CA VAL A 89 18.13 13.00 2.02
C VAL A 89 18.52 12.21 3.26
N ARG A 90 18.84 10.94 3.08
CA ARG A 90 19.34 10.01 4.09
C ARG A 90 20.53 9.22 3.55
N ASN A 91 21.36 8.72 4.45
CA ASN A 91 22.48 7.84 4.14
C ASN A 91 22.39 6.56 4.98
N GLU A 92 21.54 5.65 4.56
CA GLU A 92 21.20 4.43 5.32
C GLU A 92 21.82 3.19 4.67
N LEU A 93 22.06 2.16 5.48
CA LEU A 93 22.32 0.80 4.99
C LEU A 93 21.00 0.04 4.92
N TRP A 94 20.62 -0.43 3.72
CA TRP A 94 19.40 -1.18 3.53
C TRP A 94 19.67 -2.66 3.32
N ILE A 95 18.96 -3.50 4.07
CA ILE A 95 18.93 -4.96 3.85
C ILE A 95 17.63 -5.26 3.12
N VAL A 96 17.78 -5.85 1.93
CA VAL A 96 16.69 -6.17 1.02
C VAL A 96 16.55 -7.69 0.92
N PRO A 97 15.63 -8.31 1.68
CA PRO A 97 15.30 -9.72 1.51
C PRO A 97 14.71 -9.97 0.13
N THR A 98 15.13 -11.02 -0.57
CA THR A 98 14.46 -11.47 -1.81
C THR A 98 13.26 -12.34 -1.52
N VAL A 99 13.14 -12.85 -0.28
CA VAL A 99 12.08 -13.72 0.20
C VAL A 99 11.83 -13.50 1.69
N GLY A 100 10.56 -13.51 2.10
CA GLY A 100 10.18 -13.24 3.49
C GLY A 100 10.80 -14.17 4.54
N CYS A 101 11.18 -15.38 4.15
CA CYS A 101 11.80 -16.37 5.04
C CYS A 101 13.12 -15.89 5.68
N VAL A 102 13.85 -14.99 5.04
CA VAL A 102 15.14 -14.49 5.58
C VAL A 102 14.99 -13.23 6.46
N ASN A 103 13.79 -12.68 6.63
CA ASN A 103 13.57 -11.49 7.47
C ASN A 103 14.08 -11.68 8.90
N GLY A 104 13.85 -12.85 9.49
CA GLY A 104 14.28 -13.16 10.85
C GLY A 104 15.80 -13.19 10.99
N ILE A 105 16.47 -13.83 10.04
CA ILE A 105 17.95 -13.92 10.01
C ILE A 105 18.55 -12.53 9.81
N ALA A 106 17.97 -11.71 8.92
CA ALA A 106 18.41 -10.33 8.72
C ALA A 106 18.34 -9.50 10.01
N LYS A 107 17.25 -9.64 10.80
CA LYS A 107 17.12 -8.97 12.11
C LYS A 107 18.17 -9.42 13.10
N ILE A 108 18.44 -10.71 13.18
CA ILE A 108 19.48 -11.26 14.07
C ILE A 108 20.85 -10.70 13.67
N ALA A 109 21.18 -10.74 12.38
CA ALA A 109 22.46 -10.24 11.87
C ALA A 109 22.67 -8.75 12.19
N ILE A 110 21.65 -7.89 12.04
CA ILE A 110 21.75 -6.48 12.42
C ILE A 110 21.97 -6.33 13.92
N ASN A 111 21.22 -7.06 14.74
CA ASN A 111 21.34 -6.95 16.18
C ASN A 111 22.72 -7.35 16.68
N GLU A 112 23.31 -8.40 16.09
CA GLU A 112 24.70 -8.80 16.41
C GLU A 112 25.71 -7.75 15.93
N PHE A 113 25.55 -7.26 14.70
CA PHE A 113 26.42 -6.23 14.16
C PHE A 113 26.43 -4.95 15.02
N LEU A 114 25.27 -4.50 15.49
CA LEU A 114 25.13 -3.28 16.30
C LEU A 114 25.72 -3.41 17.71
N LYS A 115 25.95 -4.62 18.21
CA LYS A 115 26.64 -4.81 19.51
C LYS A 115 28.13 -4.47 19.46
N GLU A 116 28.75 -4.64 18.30
CA GLU A 116 30.19 -4.56 18.14
C GLU A 116 30.64 -3.38 17.27
N ASN A 117 29.70 -2.70 16.60
CA ASN A 117 30.03 -1.67 15.63
C ASN A 117 29.30 -0.36 15.88
N ASP A 118 30.02 0.74 15.79
CA ASP A 118 29.45 2.09 15.75
C ASP A 118 28.93 2.42 14.35
N ILE A 119 27.73 2.96 14.28
CA ILE A 119 27.07 3.37 13.03
C ILE A 119 26.89 4.88 12.91
N SER A 120 27.62 5.69 13.68
CA SER A 120 27.52 7.15 13.68
C SER A 120 27.75 7.79 12.31
N MET A 121 28.41 7.09 11.38
CA MET A 121 28.67 7.54 10.00
C MET A 121 27.49 7.40 9.06
N ILE A 122 26.40 6.76 9.47
CA ILE A 122 25.18 6.55 8.67
C ILE A 122 23.93 6.90 9.48
N ASP A 123 22.83 7.17 8.79
CA ASP A 123 21.56 7.55 9.44
C ASP A 123 20.78 6.36 10.01
N GLY A 124 21.22 5.14 9.74
CA GLY A 124 20.63 3.92 10.29
C GLY A 124 20.78 2.70 9.39
N ILE A 125 20.31 1.56 9.92
CA ILE A 125 20.23 0.29 9.20
C ILE A 125 18.78 -0.14 9.17
N ASN A 126 18.22 -0.38 7.96
CA ASN A 126 16.83 -0.74 7.77
C ASN A 126 16.68 -2.05 7.01
N ILE A 127 15.73 -2.88 7.43
CA ILE A 127 15.31 -4.07 6.69
C ILE A 127 14.01 -3.76 5.97
N LEU A 128 13.97 -3.96 4.67
CA LEU A 128 12.75 -3.88 3.86
C LEU A 128 11.97 -5.20 3.96
N SER A 129 11.49 -5.51 5.16
CA SER A 129 10.81 -6.77 5.45
C SER A 129 9.50 -6.90 4.66
N HIS A 130 9.25 -8.09 4.10
CA HIS A 130 8.02 -8.44 3.41
C HIS A 130 7.70 -9.92 3.56
N ASN A 131 6.47 -10.33 3.22
CA ASN A 131 6.01 -11.72 3.37
C ASN A 131 5.93 -12.47 2.04
N TYR A 132 6.61 -11.98 1.01
CA TYR A 132 6.51 -12.47 -0.36
C TYR A 132 7.71 -13.33 -0.74
N GLY A 133 7.61 -14.00 -1.89
CA GLY A 133 8.67 -14.75 -2.55
C GLY A 133 8.30 -16.21 -2.80
N CYS A 134 8.24 -17.06 -1.77
CA CYS A 134 8.10 -18.52 -1.93
C CYS A 134 6.81 -18.98 -2.61
N SER A 135 5.69 -18.26 -2.41
CA SER A 135 4.37 -18.66 -2.92
C SER A 135 3.82 -17.72 -4.00
N GLN A 136 4.62 -16.80 -4.48
CA GLN A 136 4.23 -15.90 -5.55
C GLN A 136 4.43 -16.54 -6.92
N LEU A 137 3.46 -16.34 -7.81
CA LEU A 137 3.48 -16.81 -9.19
C LEU A 137 3.15 -15.67 -10.16
N GLY A 138 3.66 -15.78 -11.38
CA GLY A 138 3.32 -14.85 -12.46
C GLY A 138 3.63 -13.39 -12.14
N ASP A 139 2.67 -12.54 -12.42
CA ASP A 139 2.81 -11.07 -12.33
C ASP A 139 3.10 -10.57 -10.91
N ASP A 140 2.57 -11.23 -9.88
CA ASP A 140 2.86 -10.86 -8.48
C ASP A 140 4.34 -11.01 -8.16
N HIS A 141 4.97 -12.07 -8.65
CA HIS A 141 6.40 -12.31 -8.48
C HIS A 141 7.23 -11.25 -9.23
N GLU A 142 6.89 -10.96 -10.48
CA GLU A 142 7.58 -9.93 -11.27
C GLU A 142 7.40 -8.53 -10.66
N ASN A 143 6.21 -8.17 -10.19
CA ASN A 143 5.98 -6.90 -9.50
C ASN A 143 6.79 -6.76 -8.22
N THR A 144 6.86 -7.82 -7.41
CA THR A 144 7.71 -7.84 -6.21
C THR A 144 9.18 -7.61 -6.57
N LYS A 145 9.68 -8.29 -7.58
CA LYS A 145 11.05 -8.13 -8.09
C LYS A 145 11.32 -6.69 -8.54
N ILE A 146 10.42 -6.08 -9.30
CA ILE A 146 10.55 -4.68 -9.76
C ILE A 146 10.62 -3.72 -8.56
N ILE A 147 9.75 -3.90 -7.56
CA ILE A 147 9.74 -3.06 -6.36
C ILE A 147 11.05 -3.19 -5.57
N LEU A 148 11.53 -4.42 -5.37
CA LEU A 148 12.79 -4.65 -4.66
C LEU A 148 14.00 -4.10 -5.44
N GLN A 149 14.00 -4.20 -6.76
CA GLN A 149 15.03 -3.58 -7.60
C GLN A 149 15.02 -2.05 -7.52
N ALA A 150 13.84 -1.43 -7.44
CA ALA A 150 13.71 0.02 -7.23
C ALA A 150 14.24 0.41 -5.84
N ALA A 151 13.95 -0.38 -4.81
CA ALA A 151 14.48 -0.15 -3.47
C ALA A 151 16.03 -0.22 -3.42
N VAL A 152 16.63 -1.20 -4.10
CA VAL A 152 18.11 -1.33 -4.20
C VAL A 152 18.75 -0.09 -4.83
N LYS A 153 18.05 0.58 -5.73
CA LYS A 153 18.53 1.79 -6.44
C LYS A 153 18.15 3.10 -5.76
N HIS A 154 17.42 3.05 -4.65
CA HIS A 154 16.89 4.25 -4.02
C HIS A 154 18.00 5.16 -3.47
N PRO A 155 17.99 6.48 -3.73
CA PRO A 155 19.09 7.37 -3.37
C PRO A 155 19.32 7.55 -1.86
N ASN A 156 18.36 7.22 -1.00
CA ASN A 156 18.56 7.21 0.45
C ASN A 156 19.41 6.01 0.94
N ALA A 157 19.54 4.96 0.14
CA ALA A 157 20.42 3.86 0.47
C ALA A 157 21.87 4.25 0.16
N GLY A 158 22.68 4.45 1.19
CA GLY A 158 24.13 4.63 1.08
C GLY A 158 24.86 3.33 0.78
N GLY A 159 24.27 2.20 1.18
CA GLY A 159 24.68 0.84 0.88
C GLY A 159 23.50 -0.11 0.92
N VAL A 160 23.58 -1.20 0.19
CA VAL A 160 22.52 -2.23 0.14
C VAL A 160 23.12 -3.63 0.27
N LEU A 161 22.55 -4.43 1.17
CA LEU A 161 22.79 -5.86 1.27
C LEU A 161 21.53 -6.60 0.78
N VAL A 162 21.65 -7.31 -0.33
CA VAL A 162 20.57 -8.18 -0.83
C VAL A 162 20.75 -9.58 -0.22
N MET A 163 19.70 -10.06 0.46
CA MET A 163 19.73 -11.38 1.11
C MET A 163 18.74 -12.32 0.42
N GLY A 164 19.23 -13.45 -0.05
CA GLY A 164 18.45 -14.53 -0.64
C GLY A 164 18.47 -15.78 0.24
N LEU A 165 17.59 -16.72 -0.09
CA LEU A 165 17.66 -18.10 0.37
C LEU A 165 18.45 -18.88 -0.67
N GLY A 166 19.50 -19.56 -0.21
CA GLY A 166 20.39 -20.35 -1.06
C GLY A 166 19.79 -21.70 -1.44
#